data_eee24a41b9033161d38e7c07b28a7901
#
_entry.id   eee24a41b9033161d38e7c07b28a7901
#
_cell.length_a   1.000
_cell.length_b   1.000
_cell.length_c   1.000
_cell.angle_alpha   90.00
_cell.angle_beta   90.00
_cell.angle_gamma   90.00
#
_symmetry.space_group_name_H-M   'P 1'
#
loop_
_entity.id
_entity.type
_entity.pdbx_description
1 polymer ?
#
loop_
_entity_poly.entity_id
_entity_poly.type
_entity_poly.pdbx_seq_one_letter_code
_entity_poly.pdbx_strand_id
1 'polypeptide(L)'
;FYGENQGLKKEFKKKLRVQNKNQENISLFQDEIIKNKNILVNEINNKSLFNEKKVIFINQANDKILDAVDEIIKNIQDDKIFLFSDILEKKSKLRNYFEKSKSCGITACYQDNEITIRKIVTKRLSNYQGLTTQVINLIIQNTGLDRNKVNNEIDKVITCFKDKKIDHEKTELLLNIRTNEDINLLKN
;
A
#
# COMPACT_ATOMS: atom_id res chain seq x y z
N PHE A 1 -0.58 6.81 -7.32
CA PHE A 1 -1.11 6.57 -5.97
C PHE A 1 -0.54 7.63 -5.02
N TYR A 2 -1.40 8.39 -4.35
CA TYR A 2 -0.97 9.47 -3.45
C TYR A 2 -1.84 9.51 -2.20
N GLY A 3 -1.30 10.04 -1.11
CA GLY A 3 -1.99 10.19 0.17
C GLY A 3 -1.22 9.63 1.35
N GLU A 4 -1.79 9.77 2.54
CA GLU A 4 -1.18 9.42 3.81
C GLU A 4 -1.24 7.93 4.15
N ASN A 5 -2.16 7.15 3.52
CA ASN A 5 -2.36 5.75 3.84
C ASN A 5 -1.27 4.85 3.25
N GLN A 6 -0.18 4.69 4.00
CA GLN A 6 0.96 3.86 3.59
C GLN A 6 0.58 2.37 3.45
N GLY A 7 -0.34 1.88 4.29
CA GLY A 7 -0.83 0.51 4.22
C GLY A 7 -1.55 0.23 2.90
N LEU A 8 -2.44 1.13 2.48
CA LEU A 8 -3.16 1.00 1.22
C LEU A 8 -2.21 1.08 0.01
N LYS A 9 -1.25 2.02 0.02
CA LYS A 9 -0.21 2.11 -1.02
C LYS A 9 0.61 0.82 -1.12
N LYS A 10 0.98 0.22 0.02
CA LYS A 10 1.70 -1.06 0.09
C LYS A 10 0.88 -2.22 -0.51
N GLU A 11 -0.42 -2.27 -0.21
CA GLU A 11 -1.34 -3.26 -0.79
C GLU A 11 -1.44 -3.13 -2.31
N PHE A 12 -1.62 -1.90 -2.83
CA PHE A 12 -1.62 -1.65 -4.28
C PHE A 12 -0.30 -2.11 -4.92
N LYS A 13 0.83 -1.73 -4.33
CA LYS A 13 2.16 -2.11 -4.84
C LYS A 13 2.33 -3.63 -4.89
N LYS A 14 1.93 -4.35 -3.84
CA LYS A 14 1.95 -5.82 -3.79
C LYS A 14 1.05 -6.41 -4.88
N LYS A 15 -0.18 -5.92 -5.02
CA LYS A 15 -1.12 -6.37 -6.04
C LYS A 15 -0.59 -6.17 -7.46
N LEU A 16 -0.04 -4.99 -7.74
CA LEU A 16 0.53 -4.66 -9.04
C LEU A 16 1.73 -5.55 -9.38
N ARG A 17 2.60 -5.85 -8.41
CA ARG A 17 3.71 -6.80 -8.61
C ARG A 17 3.23 -8.21 -8.93
N VAL A 18 2.20 -8.68 -8.23
CA VAL A 18 1.61 -10.01 -8.49
C VAL A 18 0.97 -10.07 -9.88
N GLN A 19 0.25 -9.02 -10.28
CA GLN A 19 -0.38 -8.93 -11.60
C GLN A 19 0.64 -8.88 -12.75
N ASN A 20 1.85 -8.39 -12.48
CA ASN A 20 2.92 -8.24 -13.45
C ASN A 20 4.15 -9.13 -13.11
N LYS A 21 3.92 -10.30 -12.50
CA LYS A 21 4.98 -11.20 -12.03
C LYS A 21 5.91 -11.70 -13.14
N ASN A 22 5.42 -11.76 -14.38
CA ASN A 22 6.17 -12.20 -15.55
C ASN A 22 6.89 -11.04 -16.27
N GLN A 23 6.92 -9.86 -15.67
CA GLN A 23 7.57 -8.67 -16.18
C GLN A 23 8.73 -8.28 -15.26
N GLU A 24 9.75 -7.64 -15.81
CA GLU A 24 10.83 -7.09 -15.01
C GLU A 24 10.30 -5.97 -14.11
N ASN A 25 10.46 -6.12 -12.80
CA ASN A 25 9.96 -5.16 -11.81
C ASN A 25 11.11 -4.31 -11.26
N ILE A 26 11.16 -3.05 -11.65
CA ILE A 26 12.19 -2.08 -11.25
C ILE A 26 11.61 -1.15 -10.19
N SER A 27 12.39 -0.81 -9.17
CA SER A 27 11.96 0.10 -8.11
C SER A 27 12.98 1.21 -7.95
N LEU A 28 12.57 2.44 -8.23
CA LEU A 28 13.40 3.65 -8.16
C LEU A 28 12.83 4.61 -7.12
N PHE A 29 13.71 5.45 -6.57
CA PHE A 29 13.31 6.60 -5.78
C PHE A 29 13.42 7.88 -6.59
N GLN A 30 12.54 8.84 -6.32
CA GLN A 30 12.58 10.13 -7.01
C GLN A 30 13.96 10.79 -6.99
N ASP A 31 14.66 10.72 -5.85
CA ASP A 31 15.96 11.37 -5.70
C ASP A 31 17.04 10.77 -6.62
N GLU A 32 16.94 9.47 -6.94
CA GLU A 32 17.85 8.81 -7.92
C GLU A 32 17.59 9.38 -9.31
N ILE A 33 16.32 9.57 -9.68
CA ILE A 33 15.93 10.11 -10.98
C ILE A 33 16.32 11.57 -11.12
N ILE A 34 16.18 12.37 -10.04
CA ILE A 34 16.59 13.78 -10.05
C ILE A 34 18.11 13.93 -10.20
N LYS A 35 18.89 13.06 -9.53
CA LYS A 35 20.35 13.06 -9.63
C LYS A 35 20.85 12.60 -11.01
N ASN A 36 20.15 11.65 -11.61
CA ASN A 36 20.48 11.12 -12.94
C ASN A 36 19.22 11.09 -13.81
N LYS A 37 18.96 12.16 -14.54
CA LYS A 37 17.78 12.33 -15.40
C LYS A 37 17.64 11.23 -16.45
N ASN A 38 18.76 10.64 -16.86
CA ASN A 38 18.76 9.60 -17.88
C ASN A 38 18.38 8.21 -17.33
N ILE A 39 18.30 8.02 -16.01
CA ILE A 39 18.05 6.68 -15.45
C ILE A 39 16.73 6.09 -15.94
N LEU A 40 15.65 6.88 -15.96
CA LEU A 40 14.35 6.43 -16.44
C LEU A 40 14.34 6.15 -17.94
N VAL A 41 14.96 7.03 -18.73
CA VAL A 41 15.07 6.87 -20.19
C VAL A 41 15.91 5.63 -20.51
N ASN A 42 17.00 5.44 -19.79
CA ASN A 42 17.87 4.26 -19.97
C ASN A 42 17.13 2.98 -19.60
N GLU A 43 16.35 2.98 -18.48
CA GLU A 43 15.58 1.80 -18.08
C GLU A 43 14.52 1.42 -19.13
N ILE A 44 13.87 2.38 -19.76
CA ILE A 44 12.87 2.12 -20.79
C ILE A 44 13.52 1.70 -22.11
N ASN A 45 14.64 2.35 -22.48
CA ASN A 45 15.32 2.06 -23.76
C ASN A 45 16.17 0.78 -23.71
N ASN A 46 16.67 0.40 -22.54
CA ASN A 46 17.40 -0.86 -22.35
C ASN A 46 16.42 -2.03 -22.37
N LYS A 47 15.91 -2.35 -23.57
CA LYS A 47 15.11 -3.56 -23.75
C LYS A 47 15.99 -4.77 -23.44
N SER A 48 15.51 -5.62 -22.56
CA SER A 48 16.11 -6.94 -22.33
C SER A 48 16.27 -7.66 -23.66
N LEU A 49 17.32 -8.46 -23.81
CA LEU A 49 17.51 -9.35 -24.96
C LEU A 49 16.31 -10.27 -25.22
N PHE A 50 15.45 -10.42 -24.22
CA PHE A 50 14.23 -11.23 -24.28
C PHE A 50 12.94 -10.44 -24.52
N ASN A 51 13.02 -9.14 -24.89
CA ASN A 51 11.85 -8.28 -25.12
C ASN A 51 10.83 -8.25 -23.95
N GLU A 52 11.29 -8.39 -22.73
CA GLU A 52 10.41 -8.36 -21.56
C GLU A 52 9.90 -6.95 -21.29
N LYS A 53 8.59 -6.83 -21.13
CA LYS A 53 7.94 -5.60 -20.68
C LYS A 53 8.38 -5.29 -19.26
N LYS A 54 8.59 -4.01 -18.97
CA LYS A 54 9.02 -3.54 -17.66
C LYS A 54 7.89 -2.91 -16.86
N VAL A 55 7.98 -3.04 -15.55
CA VAL A 55 7.12 -2.35 -14.61
C VAL A 55 7.98 -1.54 -13.65
N ILE A 56 7.91 -0.24 -13.76
CA ILE A 56 8.72 0.69 -12.97
C ILE A 56 7.87 1.27 -11.84
N PHE A 57 8.33 1.10 -10.62
CA PHE A 57 7.74 1.66 -9.40
C PHE A 57 8.58 2.84 -8.93
N ILE A 58 8.05 4.06 -9.02
CA ILE A 58 8.73 5.26 -8.55
C ILE A 58 8.20 5.62 -7.17
N ASN A 59 9.07 5.66 -6.19
CA ASN A 59 8.73 5.94 -4.79
C ASN A 59 9.02 7.40 -4.43
N GLN A 60 8.26 7.92 -3.45
CA GLN A 60 8.38 9.30 -2.93
C GLN A 60 8.25 10.38 -4.00
N ALA A 61 7.44 10.10 -5.04
CA ALA A 61 7.23 11.01 -6.14
C ALA A 61 6.52 12.31 -5.68
N ASN A 62 6.97 13.45 -6.17
CA ASN A 62 6.35 14.75 -5.98
C ASN A 62 6.51 15.62 -7.22
N ASP A 63 6.15 16.90 -7.15
CA ASP A 63 6.16 17.81 -8.29
C ASP A 63 7.50 17.93 -9.03
N LYS A 64 8.62 17.63 -8.36
CA LYS A 64 9.97 17.74 -8.96
C LYS A 64 10.24 16.70 -10.07
N ILE A 65 9.48 15.59 -10.09
CA ILE A 65 9.68 14.53 -11.08
C ILE A 65 8.85 14.75 -12.35
N LEU A 66 7.97 15.75 -12.36
CA LEU A 66 6.96 15.92 -13.41
C LEU A 66 7.56 15.96 -14.81
N ASP A 67 8.64 16.71 -15.02
CA ASP A 67 9.28 16.86 -16.34
C ASP A 67 9.81 15.52 -16.86
N ALA A 68 10.47 14.74 -15.99
CA ALA A 68 10.99 13.42 -16.33
C ALA A 68 9.85 12.42 -16.65
N VAL A 69 8.75 12.51 -15.91
CA VAL A 69 7.57 11.65 -16.13
C VAL A 69 6.85 12.02 -17.43
N ASP A 70 6.68 13.32 -17.72
CA ASP A 70 6.01 13.80 -18.93
C ASP A 70 6.80 13.40 -20.21
N GLU A 71 8.12 13.49 -20.15
CA GLU A 71 8.99 13.05 -21.26
C GLU A 71 8.81 11.57 -21.56
N ILE A 72 8.74 10.75 -20.52
CA ILE A 72 8.65 9.30 -20.67
C ILE A 72 7.26 8.86 -21.10
N ILE A 73 6.19 9.43 -20.55
CA ILE A 73 4.82 9.06 -20.89
C ILE A 73 4.55 9.24 -22.39
N LYS A 74 5.21 10.20 -23.03
CA LYS A 74 5.09 10.43 -24.48
C LYS A 74 5.72 9.32 -25.32
N ASN A 75 6.71 8.63 -24.77
CA ASN A 75 7.54 7.64 -25.47
C ASN A 75 7.29 6.19 -25.01
N ILE A 76 6.53 6.00 -23.92
CA ILE A 76 6.24 4.67 -23.38
C ILE A 76 5.29 3.91 -24.31
N GLN A 77 5.62 2.68 -24.61
CA GLN A 77 4.79 1.80 -25.46
C GLN A 77 4.09 0.74 -24.61
N ASP A 78 4.81 -0.29 -24.22
CA ASP A 78 4.29 -1.48 -23.54
C ASP A 78 4.61 -1.53 -22.04
N ASP A 79 5.57 -0.72 -21.61
CA ASP A 79 6.00 -0.67 -20.21
C ASP A 79 4.98 0.05 -19.32
N LYS A 80 5.03 -0.21 -18.03
CA LYS A 80 4.12 0.39 -17.05
C LYS A 80 4.90 1.15 -15.99
N ILE A 81 4.43 2.35 -15.67
CA ILE A 81 5.02 3.17 -14.60
C ILE A 81 3.98 3.44 -13.53
N PHE A 82 4.32 3.16 -12.28
CA PHE A 82 3.49 3.42 -11.12
C PHE A 82 4.22 4.35 -10.13
N LEU A 83 3.64 5.52 -9.90
CA LEU A 83 4.16 6.50 -8.97
C LEU A 83 3.47 6.35 -7.60
N PHE A 84 4.27 6.38 -6.55
CA PHE A 84 3.82 6.39 -5.16
C PHE A 84 4.29 7.68 -4.49
N SER A 85 3.33 8.52 -4.15
CA SER A 85 3.53 9.83 -3.55
C SER A 85 2.99 9.86 -2.12
N ASP A 86 3.51 10.75 -1.31
CA ASP A 86 2.85 11.14 -0.07
C ASP A 86 1.68 12.07 -0.39
N ILE A 87 1.28 12.93 0.52
CA ILE A 87 0.16 13.85 0.28
C ILE A 87 0.50 14.76 -0.89
N LEU A 88 -0.36 14.79 -1.90
CA LEU A 88 -0.34 15.76 -2.97
C LEU A 88 -1.54 16.70 -2.81
N GLU A 89 -1.27 17.95 -2.48
CA GLU A 89 -2.30 18.99 -2.34
C GLU A 89 -2.98 19.26 -3.68
N LYS A 90 -4.15 19.93 -3.66
CA LYS A 90 -4.90 20.31 -4.88
C LYS A 90 -4.07 21.16 -5.84
N LYS A 91 -3.13 21.98 -5.32
CA LYS A 91 -2.21 22.81 -6.12
C LYS A 91 -1.01 22.06 -6.71
N SER A 92 -0.77 20.79 -6.31
CA SER A 92 0.34 19.99 -6.83
C SER A 92 0.25 19.86 -8.34
N LYS A 93 1.36 20.14 -9.01
CA LYS A 93 1.48 20.02 -10.48
C LYS A 93 1.38 18.57 -10.91
N LEU A 94 2.04 17.66 -10.19
CA LEU A 94 2.01 16.22 -10.46
C LEU A 94 0.57 15.68 -10.36
N ARG A 95 -0.15 16.03 -9.29
CA ARG A 95 -1.54 15.64 -9.12
C ARG A 95 -2.41 16.17 -10.26
N ASN A 96 -2.32 17.47 -10.56
CA ASN A 96 -3.12 18.10 -11.62
C ASN A 96 -2.82 17.48 -13.01
N TYR A 97 -1.57 17.11 -13.27
CA TYR A 97 -1.17 16.44 -14.49
C TYR A 97 -1.92 15.12 -14.68
N PHE A 98 -1.91 14.26 -13.65
CA PHE A 98 -2.61 12.97 -13.72
C PHE A 98 -4.13 13.09 -13.68
N GLU A 99 -4.70 14.05 -12.95
CA GLU A 99 -6.16 14.28 -12.91
C GLU A 99 -6.70 14.74 -14.27
N LYS A 100 -5.92 15.48 -15.06
CA LYS A 100 -6.29 15.98 -16.38
C LYS A 100 -5.98 15.00 -17.51
N SER A 101 -5.13 14.03 -17.28
CA SER A 101 -4.71 13.08 -18.31
C SER A 101 -5.84 12.12 -18.69
N LYS A 102 -5.99 11.88 -20.00
CA LYS A 102 -6.92 10.87 -20.52
C LYS A 102 -6.31 9.47 -20.60
N SER A 103 -4.99 9.37 -20.56
CA SER A 103 -4.24 8.12 -20.71
C SER A 103 -3.67 7.57 -19.40
N CYS A 104 -3.67 8.37 -18.33
CA CYS A 104 -3.12 7.99 -17.04
C CYS A 104 -4.21 7.97 -15.96
N GLY A 105 -4.04 7.08 -14.98
CA GLY A 105 -4.92 6.99 -13.82
C GLY A 105 -4.29 7.60 -12.57
N ILE A 106 -5.12 8.17 -11.69
CA ILE A 106 -4.71 8.63 -10.37
C ILE A 106 -5.62 8.03 -9.30
N THR A 107 -5.04 7.63 -8.18
CA THR A 107 -5.76 7.02 -7.07
C THR A 107 -5.33 7.65 -5.76
N ALA A 108 -6.31 8.21 -5.03
CA ALA A 108 -6.09 8.71 -3.69
C ALA A 108 -6.05 7.56 -2.66
N CYS A 109 -5.07 7.59 -1.78
CA CYS A 109 -4.90 6.65 -0.67
C CYS A 109 -5.07 7.42 0.65
N TYR A 110 -6.32 7.81 0.95
CA TYR A 110 -6.66 8.51 2.19
C TYR A 110 -6.73 7.54 3.36
N GLN A 111 -6.66 8.10 4.57
CA GLN A 111 -6.78 7.31 5.80
C GLN A 111 -8.05 6.48 5.82
N ASP A 112 -7.94 5.30 6.40
CA ASP A 112 -9.10 4.46 6.63
C ASP A 112 -9.97 5.04 7.75
N ASN A 113 -11.25 4.78 7.65
CA ASN A 113 -12.19 4.95 8.74
C ASN A 113 -12.61 3.58 9.29
N GLU A 114 -13.35 3.59 10.39
CA GLU A 114 -13.80 2.36 11.04
C GLU A 114 -14.58 1.44 10.09
N ILE A 115 -15.40 2.02 9.21
CA ILE A 115 -16.21 1.26 8.24
C ILE A 115 -15.29 0.51 7.25
N THR A 116 -14.25 1.17 6.75
CA THR A 116 -13.30 0.53 5.83
C THR A 116 -12.48 -0.55 6.51
N ILE A 117 -12.04 -0.33 7.75
CA ILE A 117 -11.32 -1.33 8.53
C ILE A 117 -12.20 -2.55 8.84
N ARG A 118 -13.45 -2.35 9.27
CA ARG A 118 -14.42 -3.44 9.47
C ARG A 118 -14.59 -4.28 8.21
N LYS A 119 -14.73 -3.65 7.05
CA LYS A 119 -14.84 -4.36 5.76
C LYS A 119 -13.59 -5.19 5.46
N ILE A 120 -12.39 -4.69 5.76
CA ILE A 120 -11.14 -5.42 5.57
C ILE A 120 -11.10 -6.65 6.45
N VAL A 121 -11.36 -6.50 7.75
CA VAL A 121 -11.38 -7.60 8.73
C VAL A 121 -12.38 -8.67 8.30
N THR A 122 -13.64 -8.27 8.06
CA THR A 122 -14.71 -9.18 7.65
C THR A 122 -14.36 -9.90 6.36
N LYS A 123 -13.85 -9.22 5.35
CA LYS A 123 -13.47 -9.84 4.07
C LYS A 123 -12.33 -10.83 4.23
N ARG A 124 -11.30 -10.52 5.01
CA ARG A 124 -10.13 -11.39 5.17
C ARG A 124 -10.41 -12.61 6.03
N LEU A 125 -11.32 -12.50 6.98
CA LEU A 125 -11.72 -13.58 7.87
C LEU A 125 -13.10 -14.18 7.51
N SER A 126 -13.61 -13.93 6.31
CA SER A 126 -14.94 -14.39 5.86
C SER A 126 -15.14 -15.91 5.92
N ASN A 127 -14.06 -16.69 5.78
CA ASN A 127 -14.07 -18.15 5.82
C ASN A 127 -13.83 -18.71 7.23
N TYR A 128 -13.83 -17.87 8.26
CA TYR A 128 -13.63 -18.26 9.65
C TYR A 128 -14.96 -18.28 10.39
N GLN A 129 -15.20 -19.34 11.16
CA GLN A 129 -16.31 -19.43 12.12
C GLN A 129 -15.94 -18.66 13.39
N GLY A 130 -16.92 -18.12 14.11
CA GLY A 130 -16.69 -17.38 15.35
C GLY A 130 -16.21 -15.93 15.16
N LEU A 131 -16.22 -15.39 13.93
CA LEU A 131 -15.97 -13.98 13.69
C LEU A 131 -17.16 -13.13 14.15
N THR A 132 -17.17 -12.78 15.42
CA THR A 132 -18.21 -11.94 16.04
C THR A 132 -17.86 -10.46 15.90
N THR A 133 -18.87 -9.60 16.14
CA THR A 133 -18.64 -8.15 16.25
C THR A 133 -17.64 -7.82 17.35
N GLN A 134 -17.61 -8.59 18.45
CA GLN A 134 -16.65 -8.41 19.54
C GLN A 134 -15.23 -8.65 19.07
N VAL A 135 -14.96 -9.75 18.36
CA VAL A 135 -13.62 -10.03 17.76
C VAL A 135 -13.19 -8.93 16.82
N ILE A 136 -14.09 -8.44 15.97
CA ILE A 136 -13.80 -7.33 15.06
C ILE A 136 -13.43 -6.06 15.84
N ASN A 137 -14.17 -5.76 16.90
CA ASN A 137 -13.90 -4.60 17.77
C ASN A 137 -12.54 -4.72 18.46
N LEU A 138 -12.18 -5.91 18.95
CA LEU A 138 -10.86 -6.16 19.55
C LEU A 138 -9.73 -5.83 18.57
N ILE A 139 -9.83 -6.31 17.34
CA ILE A 139 -8.83 -6.01 16.29
C ILE A 139 -8.73 -4.50 16.04
N ILE A 140 -9.87 -3.81 15.93
CA ILE A 140 -9.91 -2.36 15.65
C ILE A 140 -9.32 -1.57 16.82
N GLN A 141 -9.68 -1.88 18.06
CA GLN A 141 -9.18 -1.21 19.25
C GLN A 141 -7.66 -1.35 19.39
N ASN A 142 -7.14 -2.55 19.12
CA ASN A 142 -5.71 -2.82 19.22
C ASN A 142 -4.88 -2.14 18.13
N THR A 143 -5.46 -1.87 16.99
CA THR A 143 -4.75 -1.36 15.80
C THR A 143 -5.03 0.10 15.50
N GLY A 144 -6.08 0.66 16.06
CA GLY A 144 -6.65 1.92 15.61
C GLY A 144 -7.10 1.79 14.14
N LEU A 145 -6.89 2.84 13.38
CA LEU A 145 -7.25 2.86 11.95
C LEU A 145 -6.02 2.66 11.04
N ASP A 146 -4.93 2.14 11.59
CA ASP A 146 -3.70 1.84 10.83
C ASP A 146 -3.84 0.51 10.08
N ARG A 147 -3.96 0.58 8.77
CA ARG A 147 -4.13 -0.59 7.90
C ARG A 147 -2.99 -1.60 7.99
N ASN A 148 -1.74 -1.17 8.20
CA ASN A 148 -0.62 -2.10 8.37
C ASN A 148 -0.77 -2.89 9.67
N LYS A 149 -1.11 -2.22 10.75
CA LYS A 149 -1.36 -2.87 12.04
C LYS A 149 -2.54 -3.83 11.94
N VAL A 150 -3.65 -3.41 11.32
CA VAL A 150 -4.83 -4.27 11.08
C VAL A 150 -4.43 -5.53 10.31
N ASN A 151 -3.69 -5.40 9.22
CA ASN A 151 -3.24 -6.54 8.45
C ASN A 151 -2.35 -7.49 9.28
N ASN A 152 -1.44 -6.95 10.09
CA ASN A 152 -0.60 -7.76 10.96
C ASN A 152 -1.41 -8.52 12.02
N GLU A 153 -2.40 -7.87 12.64
CA GLU A 153 -3.26 -8.54 13.63
C GLU A 153 -4.12 -9.62 12.97
N ILE A 154 -4.66 -9.37 11.78
CA ILE A 154 -5.38 -10.38 11.01
C ILE A 154 -4.46 -11.57 10.67
N ASP A 155 -3.21 -11.32 10.29
CA ASP A 155 -2.24 -12.38 9.98
C ASP A 155 -1.91 -13.22 11.22
N LYS A 156 -1.84 -12.63 12.42
CA LYS A 156 -1.73 -13.38 13.69
C LYS A 156 -2.94 -14.28 13.91
N VAL A 157 -4.17 -13.75 13.73
CA VAL A 157 -5.41 -14.52 13.86
C VAL A 157 -5.41 -15.71 12.89
N ILE A 158 -5.08 -15.47 11.62
CA ILE A 158 -4.99 -16.51 10.59
C ILE A 158 -3.97 -17.59 10.96
N THR A 159 -2.84 -17.20 11.51
CA THR A 159 -1.75 -18.13 11.89
C THR A 159 -2.13 -18.95 13.12
N CYS A 160 -2.82 -18.35 14.09
CA CYS A 160 -3.26 -19.00 15.33
C CYS A 160 -4.40 -19.98 15.08
N PHE A 161 -5.43 -19.57 14.33
CA PHE A 161 -6.65 -20.35 14.12
C PHE A 161 -6.62 -21.10 12.77
N LYS A 162 -5.71 -22.07 12.63
CA LYS A 162 -5.54 -22.88 11.40
C LYS A 162 -6.77 -23.72 11.08
N ASP A 163 -7.54 -24.11 12.09
CA ASP A 163 -8.82 -24.83 11.98
C ASP A 163 -9.98 -23.93 11.56
N LYS A 164 -9.71 -22.63 11.35
CA LYS A 164 -10.69 -21.60 10.98
C LYS A 164 -11.83 -21.40 11.99
N LYS A 165 -11.59 -21.70 13.26
CA LYS A 165 -12.52 -21.46 14.35
C LYS A 165 -11.93 -20.43 15.30
N ILE A 166 -12.42 -19.20 15.22
CA ILE A 166 -11.97 -18.10 16.07
C ILE A 166 -12.65 -18.22 17.43
N ASP A 167 -11.83 -18.22 18.46
CA ASP A 167 -12.26 -18.16 19.85
C ASP A 167 -11.99 -16.75 20.41
N HIS A 168 -12.96 -16.20 21.13
CA HIS A 168 -12.88 -14.82 21.63
C HIS A 168 -11.77 -14.65 22.67
N GLU A 169 -11.71 -15.52 23.70
CA GLU A 169 -10.74 -15.41 24.79
C GLU A 169 -9.31 -15.60 24.29
N LYS A 170 -9.10 -16.61 23.39
CA LYS A 170 -7.79 -16.78 22.76
C LYS A 170 -7.40 -15.62 21.86
N THR A 171 -8.38 -14.99 21.19
CA THR A 171 -8.11 -13.80 20.38
C THR A 171 -7.70 -12.62 21.24
N GLU A 172 -8.33 -12.41 22.36
CA GLU A 172 -7.98 -11.36 23.32
C GLU A 172 -6.54 -11.52 23.82
N LEU A 173 -6.18 -12.72 24.25
CA LEU A 173 -4.80 -13.05 24.64
C LEU A 173 -3.80 -12.87 23.51
N LEU A 174 -4.14 -13.31 22.28
CA LEU A 174 -3.29 -13.23 21.09
C LEU A 174 -2.96 -11.79 20.71
N LEU A 175 -3.93 -10.91 20.78
CA LEU A 175 -3.80 -9.53 20.34
C LEU A 175 -3.04 -8.64 21.34
N ASN A 176 -2.66 -9.18 22.51
CA ASN A 176 -1.96 -8.42 23.57
C ASN A 176 -2.62 -7.06 23.79
N ILE A 177 -3.91 -7.07 24.10
CA ILE A 177 -4.60 -5.83 24.47
C ILE A 177 -4.01 -5.39 25.81
N ARG A 178 -2.96 -4.56 25.71
CA ARG A 178 -2.43 -3.85 26.87
C ARG A 178 -3.52 -2.89 27.31
N THR A 179 -4.27 -3.28 28.30
CA THR A 179 -5.10 -2.33 29.05
C THR A 179 -4.13 -1.31 29.66
N ASN A 180 -4.51 -0.04 29.66
CA ASN A 180 -3.70 1.05 30.27
C ASN A 180 -3.34 0.81 31.75
N GLU A 181 -3.85 -0.23 32.38
CA GLU A 181 -3.55 -0.67 33.73
C GLU A 181 -2.11 -1.18 33.86
N ASP A 182 -1.55 -1.83 32.82
CA ASP A 182 -0.17 -2.35 32.87
C ASP A 182 0.91 -1.25 32.86
N ILE A 183 0.60 -0.06 32.33
CA ILE A 183 1.53 1.07 32.32
C ILE A 183 1.63 1.73 33.71
N ASN A 184 0.56 1.66 34.49
CA ASN A 184 0.56 2.21 35.87
C ASN A 184 1.30 1.31 36.86
N LEU A 185 1.37 0.00 36.62
CA LEU A 185 2.12 -0.94 37.46
C LEU A 185 3.65 -0.83 37.26
N LEU A 186 4.12 -0.25 36.18
CA LEU A 186 5.56 -0.01 35.92
C LEU A 186 6.07 1.34 36.46
N LYS A 187 5.20 2.16 37.04
CA LYS A 187 5.53 3.50 37.62
C LYS A 187 5.64 3.53 39.14
N ASN A 188 5.49 2.41 39.83
CA ASN A 188 5.68 2.29 41.29
C ASN A 188 6.97 1.56 41.64
#